data_a5b1d7e97392574226086d866934d313
#
_entry.id   a5b1d7e97392574226086d866934d313
#
_cell.length_a   1.000
_cell.length_b   1.000
_cell.length_c   1.000
_cell.angle_alpha   90.00
_cell.angle_beta   90.00
_cell.angle_gamma   90.00
#
_symmetry.space_group_name_H-M   'P 1'
#
loop_
_entity.id
_entity.type
_entity.pdbx_description
1 polymer ?
#
loop_
_entity_poly.entity_id
_entity_poly.type
_entity_poly.pdbx_seq_one_letter_code
_entity_poly.pdbx_strand_id
1 'polypeptide(L)'
;MVRTYLGAPVSVLDVRSAEAFSQGHVPFALNIPADVFRRHAGSPEKLAEALGAAGVDAALEAVVVSGAGLTPDAALAFLMLETLGQKKASVFLDSMDGWAKQGFAVTQNPTAVGPRKAPGDQTIEPKTYPVNIHNGVVIPDPKATQGLYPKVFIASGKTMPARVQDGTVVHVPYTDLLNADGTPKAAKDIWNILTKAGVPRYAELVCFADDSGEAAVNYVILKLMGYPDIKVLVM
;
A
#
# COMPACT_ATOMS: atom_id res chain seq x y z
N MET A 1 -9.88 -2.65 22.44
CA MET A 1 -10.41 -3.56 21.40
C MET A 1 -10.23 -2.89 20.06
N VAL A 2 -9.04 -3.04 19.48
CA VAL A 2 -8.58 -2.26 18.30
C VAL A 2 -8.81 -3.00 16.97
N ARG A 3 -9.46 -4.16 17.01
CA ARG A 3 -9.77 -4.93 15.81
C ARG A 3 -11.06 -4.50 15.12
N THR A 4 -11.53 -3.30 15.38
CA THR A 4 -12.77 -2.83 14.76
C THR A 4 -12.62 -1.43 14.22
N TYR A 5 -13.03 -1.23 12.97
CA TYR A 5 -13.25 0.07 12.37
C TYR A 5 -14.76 0.25 12.18
N LEU A 6 -15.33 1.30 12.77
CA LEU A 6 -16.78 1.52 12.79
C LEU A 6 -17.59 0.28 13.27
N GLY A 7 -17.03 -0.48 14.22
CA GLY A 7 -17.66 -1.70 14.73
C GLY A 7 -17.40 -2.97 13.90
N ALA A 8 -16.77 -2.87 12.74
CA ALA A 8 -16.38 -4.03 11.93
C ALA A 8 -14.95 -4.51 12.26
N PRO A 9 -14.68 -5.82 12.29
CA PRO A 9 -13.33 -6.32 12.53
C PRO A 9 -12.42 -5.99 11.37
N VAL A 10 -11.12 -5.71 11.67
CA VAL A 10 -10.08 -5.41 10.69
C VAL A 10 -8.80 -6.19 10.98
N SER A 11 -7.99 -6.43 9.95
CA SER A 11 -6.60 -6.87 10.08
C SER A 11 -5.69 -5.63 10.00
N VAL A 12 -5.00 -5.29 11.08
CA VAL A 12 -4.03 -4.18 11.11
C VAL A 12 -2.65 -4.72 10.74
N LEU A 13 -2.09 -4.21 9.64
CA LEU A 13 -0.77 -4.60 9.12
C LEU A 13 0.22 -3.45 9.36
N ASP A 14 1.18 -3.66 10.24
CA ASP A 14 2.26 -2.70 10.47
C ASP A 14 3.45 -3.06 9.58
N VAL A 15 3.77 -2.18 8.62
CA VAL A 15 4.80 -2.43 7.61
C VAL A 15 6.18 -1.87 8.00
N ARG A 16 6.30 -1.32 9.21
CA ARG A 16 7.58 -0.84 9.74
C ARG A 16 8.53 -2.00 10.04
N SER A 17 9.81 -1.67 10.25
CA SER A 17 10.78 -2.67 10.70
C SER A 17 10.37 -3.29 12.04
N ALA A 18 10.88 -4.50 12.32
CA ALA A 18 10.62 -5.19 13.58
C ALA A 18 11.08 -4.37 14.79
N GLU A 19 12.17 -3.61 14.65
CA GLU A 19 12.68 -2.71 15.71
C GLU A 19 11.67 -1.59 15.97
N ALA A 20 11.19 -0.89 14.94
CA ALA A 20 10.23 0.19 15.09
C ALA A 20 8.88 -0.31 15.64
N PHE A 21 8.46 -1.51 15.21
CA PHE A 21 7.27 -2.17 15.75
C PHE A 21 7.43 -2.48 17.24
N SER A 22 8.57 -2.99 17.66
CA SER A 22 8.84 -3.33 19.08
C SER A 22 8.87 -2.13 20.00
N GLN A 23 9.18 -0.93 19.49
CA GLN A 23 9.16 0.32 20.28
C GLN A 23 7.73 0.76 20.63
N GLY A 24 6.75 0.35 19.84
CA GLY A 24 5.35 0.63 20.09
C GLY A 24 4.51 0.48 18.84
N HIS A 25 3.38 -0.21 18.98
CA HIS A 25 2.47 -0.48 17.87
C HIS A 25 1.01 -0.53 18.34
N VAL A 26 0.08 -0.50 17.40
CA VAL A 26 -1.34 -0.66 17.64
C VAL A 26 -1.59 -2.08 18.21
N PRO A 27 -2.32 -2.23 19.32
CA PRO A 27 -2.62 -3.57 19.87
C PRO A 27 -3.21 -4.50 18.82
N PHE A 28 -2.70 -5.73 18.78
CA PHE A 28 -3.07 -6.77 17.80
C PHE A 28 -2.65 -6.49 16.35
N ALA A 29 -1.86 -5.46 16.09
CA ALA A 29 -1.27 -5.30 14.77
C ALA A 29 -0.33 -6.47 14.44
N LEU A 30 -0.33 -6.86 13.17
CA LEU A 30 0.56 -7.87 12.62
C LEU A 30 1.75 -7.16 12.00
N ASN A 31 2.96 -7.44 12.47
CA ASN A 31 4.15 -6.87 11.86
C ASN A 31 4.51 -7.66 10.58
N ILE A 32 4.35 -7.00 9.46
CA ILE A 32 4.71 -7.52 8.13
C ILE A 32 5.58 -6.46 7.46
N PRO A 33 6.89 -6.43 7.71
CA PRO A 33 7.78 -5.41 7.18
C PRO A 33 7.68 -5.28 5.67
N ALA A 34 7.83 -4.06 5.16
CA ALA A 34 7.72 -3.75 3.74
C ALA A 34 8.62 -4.60 2.84
N ASP A 35 9.74 -5.09 3.37
CA ASP A 35 10.63 -6.02 2.68
C ASP A 35 9.96 -7.35 2.28
N VAL A 36 8.94 -7.79 3.02
CA VAL A 36 8.16 -8.98 2.65
C VAL A 36 7.42 -8.73 1.34
N PHE A 37 6.81 -7.55 1.21
CA PHE A 37 6.10 -7.15 -0.01
C PHE A 37 7.07 -6.96 -1.19
N ARG A 38 8.22 -6.29 -0.98
CA ARG A 38 9.25 -6.15 -2.03
C ARG A 38 9.78 -7.48 -2.51
N ARG A 39 10.14 -8.35 -1.58
CA ARG A 39 10.71 -9.68 -1.88
C ARG A 39 9.76 -10.55 -2.69
N HIS A 40 8.48 -10.42 -2.47
CA HIS A 40 7.45 -11.25 -3.10
C HIS A 40 6.61 -10.51 -4.14
N ALA A 41 7.02 -9.31 -4.59
CA ALA A 41 6.30 -8.53 -5.58
C ALA A 41 6.05 -9.30 -6.90
N GLY A 42 6.99 -10.14 -7.31
CA GLY A 42 6.85 -11.02 -8.48
C GLY A 42 6.33 -12.44 -8.18
N SER A 43 5.88 -12.71 -6.96
CA SER A 43 5.47 -14.06 -6.53
C SER A 43 4.22 -13.99 -5.64
N PRO A 44 3.03 -13.75 -6.24
CA PRO A 44 1.80 -13.52 -5.48
C PRO A 44 1.42 -14.68 -4.55
N GLU A 45 1.71 -15.91 -4.94
CA GLU A 45 1.45 -17.10 -4.11
C GLU A 45 2.30 -17.08 -2.83
N LYS A 46 3.59 -16.72 -2.93
CA LYS A 46 4.47 -16.61 -1.76
C LYS A 46 4.08 -15.45 -0.86
N LEU A 47 3.62 -14.34 -1.44
CA LEU A 47 3.09 -13.24 -0.66
C LEU A 47 1.83 -13.64 0.10
N ALA A 48 0.89 -14.32 -0.56
CA ALA A 48 -0.32 -14.83 0.07
C ALA A 48 -0.01 -15.82 1.19
N GLU A 49 0.94 -16.72 1.00
CA GLU A 49 1.42 -17.65 2.04
C GLU A 49 1.97 -16.87 3.25
N ALA A 50 2.83 -15.87 3.03
CA ALA A 50 3.40 -15.05 4.09
C ALA A 50 2.31 -14.27 4.86
N LEU A 51 1.35 -13.66 4.16
CA LEU A 51 0.23 -12.95 4.77
C LEU A 51 -0.65 -13.90 5.60
N GLY A 52 -0.97 -15.06 5.06
CA GLY A 52 -1.76 -16.08 5.75
C GLY A 52 -1.08 -16.62 6.99
N ALA A 53 0.22 -16.95 6.89
CA ALA A 53 1.03 -17.39 8.02
C ALA A 53 1.11 -16.34 9.13
N ALA A 54 1.15 -15.05 8.77
CA ALA A 54 1.08 -13.95 9.72
C ALA A 54 -0.32 -13.73 10.32
N GLY A 55 -1.35 -14.45 9.87
CA GLY A 55 -2.72 -14.36 10.38
C GLY A 55 -3.58 -13.27 9.76
N VAL A 56 -3.19 -12.73 8.60
CA VAL A 56 -4.02 -11.79 7.85
C VAL A 56 -5.26 -12.51 7.32
N ASP A 57 -6.43 -11.94 7.59
CA ASP A 57 -7.71 -12.49 7.14
C ASP A 57 -8.23 -11.70 5.93
N ALA A 58 -8.23 -12.33 4.76
CA ALA A 58 -8.69 -11.71 3.52
C ALA A 58 -10.19 -11.36 3.51
N ALA A 59 -10.98 -11.91 4.43
CA ALA A 59 -12.39 -11.57 4.60
C ALA A 59 -12.59 -10.22 5.34
N LEU A 60 -11.56 -9.76 6.05
CA LEU A 60 -11.59 -8.51 6.80
C LEU A 60 -10.96 -7.37 5.96
N GLU A 61 -11.23 -6.13 6.36
CA GLU A 61 -10.49 -5.00 5.84
C GLU A 61 -9.04 -5.05 6.33
N ALA A 62 -8.09 -4.88 5.42
CA ALA A 62 -6.67 -4.73 5.73
C ALA A 62 -6.34 -3.24 5.91
N VAL A 63 -5.94 -2.86 7.12
CA VAL A 63 -5.50 -1.49 7.44
C VAL A 63 -3.98 -1.46 7.53
N VAL A 64 -3.34 -0.81 6.58
CA VAL A 64 -1.87 -0.69 6.53
C VAL A 64 -1.41 0.49 7.37
N VAL A 65 -0.48 0.25 8.29
CA VAL A 65 0.12 1.24 9.18
C VAL A 65 1.62 1.35 8.90
N SER A 66 2.09 2.56 8.58
CA SER A 66 3.51 2.87 8.37
C SER A 66 4.11 3.78 9.45
N GLY A 67 3.26 4.35 10.30
CA GLY A 67 3.66 5.30 11.34
C GLY A 67 4.00 6.71 10.84
N ALA A 68 3.83 7.01 9.55
CA ALA A 68 4.17 8.31 8.97
C ALA A 68 3.32 8.65 7.71
N GLY A 69 2.04 8.34 7.72
CA GLY A 69 1.15 8.64 6.59
C GLY A 69 1.32 7.68 5.39
N LEU A 70 1.14 8.20 4.18
CA LEU A 70 1.29 7.45 2.93
C LEU A 70 2.76 7.37 2.51
N THR A 71 3.50 6.47 3.15
CA THR A 71 4.90 6.19 2.77
C THR A 71 4.96 5.26 1.55
N PRO A 72 6.10 5.20 0.83
CA PRO A 72 6.33 4.18 -0.20
C PRO A 72 6.07 2.75 0.27
N ASP A 73 6.42 2.44 1.52
CA ASP A 73 6.20 1.12 2.14
C ASP A 73 4.71 0.80 2.31
N ALA A 74 3.94 1.77 2.81
CA ALA A 74 2.49 1.60 2.97
C ALA A 74 1.77 1.50 1.62
N ALA A 75 2.18 2.32 0.66
CA ALA A 75 1.61 2.31 -0.68
C ALA A 75 1.90 1.00 -1.41
N LEU A 76 3.13 0.46 -1.27
CA LEU A 76 3.48 -0.84 -1.84
C LEU A 76 2.65 -1.97 -1.23
N ALA A 77 2.51 -2.00 0.09
CA ALA A 77 1.69 -3.00 0.76
C ALA A 77 0.23 -2.92 0.31
N PHE A 78 -0.33 -1.71 0.23
CA PHE A 78 -1.69 -1.49 -0.29
C PHE A 78 -1.83 -2.01 -1.73
N LEU A 79 -0.93 -1.66 -2.63
CA LEU A 79 -0.90 -2.11 -4.03
C LEU A 79 -0.87 -3.64 -4.13
N MET A 80 0.01 -4.29 -3.35
CA MET A 80 0.16 -5.74 -3.37
C MET A 80 -1.08 -6.45 -2.82
N LEU A 81 -1.71 -5.92 -1.76
CA LEU A 81 -2.98 -6.44 -1.25
C LEU A 81 -4.08 -6.38 -2.31
N GLU A 82 -4.20 -5.25 -3.04
CA GLU A 82 -5.16 -5.14 -4.15
C GLU A 82 -4.85 -6.14 -5.27
N THR A 83 -3.56 -6.28 -5.62
CA THR A 83 -3.12 -7.24 -6.65
C THR A 83 -3.52 -8.67 -6.28
N LEU A 84 -3.46 -9.04 -5.00
CA LEU A 84 -3.93 -10.33 -4.50
C LEU A 84 -5.46 -10.46 -4.43
N GLY A 85 -6.21 -9.40 -4.70
CA GLY A 85 -7.67 -9.40 -4.66
C GLY A 85 -8.26 -9.14 -3.27
N GLN A 86 -7.52 -8.46 -2.38
CA GLN A 86 -8.06 -7.98 -1.13
C GLN A 86 -9.25 -7.04 -1.40
N LYS A 87 -10.43 -7.39 -0.91
CA LYS A 87 -11.67 -6.65 -1.21
C LYS A 87 -11.70 -5.25 -0.60
N LYS A 88 -11.09 -5.10 0.58
CA LYS A 88 -11.01 -3.83 1.29
C LYS A 88 -9.61 -3.67 1.83
N ALA A 89 -8.93 -2.65 1.38
CA ALA A 89 -7.64 -2.22 1.90
C ALA A 89 -7.67 -0.71 2.13
N SER A 90 -7.02 -0.26 3.19
CA SER A 90 -6.86 1.15 3.51
C SER A 90 -5.49 1.43 4.09
N VAL A 91 -5.05 2.68 4.02
CA VAL A 91 -3.81 3.15 4.65
C VAL A 91 -4.16 4.10 5.78
N PHE A 92 -3.61 3.84 6.95
CA PHE A 92 -3.70 4.75 8.07
C PHE A 92 -2.75 5.93 7.86
N LEU A 93 -3.30 7.14 7.73
CA LEU A 93 -2.56 8.32 7.30
C LEU A 93 -1.95 9.13 8.46
N ASP A 94 -2.22 8.77 9.71
CA ASP A 94 -1.62 9.46 10.85
C ASP A 94 -0.33 8.77 11.31
N SER A 95 0.44 9.45 12.16
CA SER A 95 1.62 8.88 12.79
C SER A 95 1.26 8.05 14.02
N MET A 96 2.20 7.19 14.48
CA MET A 96 2.03 6.49 15.76
C MET A 96 1.98 7.48 16.94
N ASP A 97 2.68 8.60 16.84
CA ASP A 97 2.60 9.68 17.83
C ASP A 97 1.23 10.37 17.81
N GLY A 98 0.67 10.60 16.63
CA GLY A 98 -0.69 11.12 16.44
C GLY A 98 -1.72 10.20 17.07
N TRP A 99 -1.61 8.89 16.81
CA TRP A 99 -2.43 7.86 17.42
C TRP A 99 -2.39 7.91 18.96
N ALA A 100 -1.18 7.94 19.54
CA ALA A 100 -0.99 8.00 20.98
C ALA A 100 -1.50 9.31 21.60
N LYS A 101 -1.27 10.47 20.94
CA LYS A 101 -1.76 11.78 21.39
C LYS A 101 -3.28 11.87 21.43
N GLN A 102 -3.99 11.11 20.62
CA GLN A 102 -5.44 11.01 20.66
C GLN A 102 -5.95 10.08 21.77
N GLY A 103 -5.06 9.54 22.60
CA GLY A 103 -5.41 8.68 23.75
C GLY A 103 -5.65 7.21 23.37
N PHE A 104 -5.33 6.80 22.14
CA PHE A 104 -5.45 5.41 21.73
C PHE A 104 -4.31 4.55 22.27
N ALA A 105 -4.62 3.29 22.57
CA ALA A 105 -3.66 2.37 23.17
C ALA A 105 -2.49 2.05 22.23
N VAL A 106 -1.29 2.06 22.78
CA VAL A 106 -0.06 1.56 22.17
C VAL A 106 0.49 0.45 23.05
N THR A 107 1.05 -0.59 22.46
CA THR A 107 1.67 -1.71 23.17
C THR A 107 3.02 -2.06 22.58
N GLN A 108 3.90 -2.63 23.43
CA GLN A 108 5.16 -3.26 23.02
C GLN A 108 5.07 -4.78 23.05
N ASN A 109 3.93 -5.32 23.52
CA ASN A 109 3.73 -6.77 23.60
C ASN A 109 3.47 -7.31 22.19
N PRO A 110 4.28 -8.28 21.72
CA PRO A 110 4.12 -8.83 20.39
C PRO A 110 2.74 -9.48 20.23
N THR A 111 2.16 -9.32 19.05
CA THR A 111 0.93 -10.04 18.70
C THR A 111 1.22 -11.52 18.55
N ALA A 112 0.61 -12.34 19.39
CA ALA A 112 0.76 -13.79 19.31
C ALA A 112 0.05 -14.33 18.06
N VAL A 113 0.78 -15.09 17.23
CA VAL A 113 0.22 -15.79 16.06
C VAL A 113 0.48 -17.29 16.24
N GLY A 114 -0.56 -18.10 16.07
CA GLY A 114 -0.49 -19.55 16.24
C GLY A 114 -1.84 -20.16 16.62
N PRO A 115 -1.87 -21.45 16.94
CA PRO A 115 -3.10 -22.11 17.38
C PRO A 115 -3.56 -21.56 18.74
N ARG A 116 -4.85 -21.31 18.89
CA ARG A 116 -5.45 -20.92 20.17
C ARG A 116 -5.38 -22.10 21.16
N LYS A 117 -4.98 -21.80 22.39
CA LYS A 117 -4.77 -22.82 23.43
C LYS A 117 -5.96 -22.97 24.40
N ALA A 118 -6.83 -21.95 24.50
CA ALA A 118 -7.96 -21.96 25.41
C ALA A 118 -9.08 -21.02 24.92
N PRO A 119 -10.33 -21.18 25.40
CA PRO A 119 -11.38 -20.20 25.21
C PRO A 119 -10.96 -18.82 25.77
N GLY A 120 -11.14 -17.75 24.97
CA GLY A 120 -10.72 -16.39 25.34
C GLY A 120 -9.26 -16.06 25.00
N ASP A 121 -8.47 -17.00 24.52
CA ASP A 121 -7.14 -16.74 23.99
C ASP A 121 -7.22 -15.75 22.81
N GLN A 122 -6.42 -14.68 22.88
CA GLN A 122 -6.38 -13.61 21.89
C GLN A 122 -5.36 -13.88 20.77
N THR A 123 -4.73 -15.06 20.77
CA THR A 123 -3.81 -15.49 19.69
C THR A 123 -4.52 -15.45 18.35
N ILE A 124 -3.87 -14.81 17.38
CA ILE A 124 -4.34 -14.77 15.99
C ILE A 124 -3.96 -16.08 15.33
N GLU A 125 -4.95 -16.78 14.79
CA GLU A 125 -4.68 -18.02 14.06
C GLU A 125 -4.20 -17.73 12.65
N PRO A 126 -3.18 -18.45 12.15
CA PRO A 126 -2.82 -18.42 10.74
C PRO A 126 -4.05 -18.69 9.85
N LYS A 127 -4.06 -18.09 8.68
CA LYS A 127 -5.15 -18.20 7.71
C LYS A 127 -4.64 -18.71 6.37
N THR A 128 -5.52 -19.28 5.58
CA THR A 128 -5.27 -19.42 4.16
C THR A 128 -5.64 -18.11 3.48
N TYR A 129 -4.64 -17.42 2.93
CA TYR A 129 -4.90 -16.19 2.20
C TYR A 129 -5.12 -16.53 0.72
N PRO A 130 -6.28 -16.22 0.13
CA PRO A 130 -6.58 -16.57 -1.25
C PRO A 130 -5.79 -15.71 -2.23
N VAL A 131 -5.43 -16.28 -3.37
CA VAL A 131 -4.83 -15.55 -4.48
C VAL A 131 -5.89 -15.37 -5.55
N ASN A 132 -6.46 -14.17 -5.60
CA ASN A 132 -7.42 -13.76 -6.63
C ASN A 132 -6.81 -12.59 -7.41
N ILE A 133 -5.81 -12.89 -8.24
CA ILE A 133 -5.01 -11.86 -8.91
C ILE A 133 -5.89 -10.95 -9.74
N HIS A 134 -5.89 -9.68 -9.40
CA HIS A 134 -6.42 -8.63 -10.25
C HIS A 134 -5.39 -8.28 -11.32
N ASN A 135 -5.46 -9.02 -12.42
CA ASN A 135 -4.58 -8.81 -13.56
C ASN A 135 -4.76 -7.39 -14.10
N GLY A 136 -3.63 -6.70 -14.27
CA GLY A 136 -3.57 -5.40 -14.91
C GLY A 136 -3.33 -4.21 -13.98
N VAL A 137 -3.25 -4.40 -12.65
CA VAL A 137 -2.82 -3.33 -11.72
C VAL A 137 -1.30 -3.27 -11.67
N VAL A 138 -0.64 -4.40 -11.46
CA VAL A 138 0.82 -4.54 -11.52
C VAL A 138 1.20 -5.21 -12.83
N ILE A 139 2.09 -4.58 -13.58
CA ILE A 139 2.55 -5.08 -14.88
C ILE A 139 4.08 -5.25 -14.88
N PRO A 140 4.59 -6.39 -15.34
CA PRO A 140 6.03 -6.63 -15.48
C PRO A 140 6.61 -6.05 -16.76
N ASP A 141 5.79 -5.79 -17.77
CA ASP A 141 6.16 -5.28 -19.08
C ASP A 141 5.21 -4.16 -19.52
N PRO A 142 5.71 -2.97 -19.87
CA PRO A 142 4.87 -1.88 -20.36
C PRO A 142 4.13 -2.21 -21.67
N LYS A 143 4.56 -3.23 -22.41
CA LYS A 143 3.90 -3.71 -23.64
C LYS A 143 2.79 -4.71 -23.35
N ALA A 144 2.69 -5.22 -22.11
CA ALA A 144 1.71 -6.25 -21.72
C ALA A 144 0.26 -5.77 -21.73
N THR A 145 0.03 -4.46 -21.79
CA THR A 145 -1.32 -3.88 -21.73
C THR A 145 -1.64 -3.07 -22.97
N GLN A 146 -2.83 -3.29 -23.52
CA GLN A 146 -3.45 -2.45 -24.55
C GLN A 146 -4.73 -1.88 -23.94
N GLY A 147 -4.60 -0.69 -23.32
CA GLY A 147 -5.74 0.03 -22.78
C GLY A 147 -6.61 0.64 -23.90
N LEU A 148 -7.83 1.05 -23.55
CA LEU A 148 -8.74 1.79 -24.44
C LEU A 148 -8.23 3.21 -24.74
N TYR A 149 -7.32 3.71 -23.93
CA TYR A 149 -6.80 5.08 -23.96
C TYR A 149 -5.32 5.10 -24.33
N PRO A 150 -4.81 6.24 -24.84
CA PRO A 150 -3.37 6.44 -25.01
C PRO A 150 -2.60 6.19 -23.73
N LYS A 151 -1.46 5.50 -23.84
CA LYS A 151 -0.60 5.19 -22.69
C LYS A 151 0.29 6.39 -22.35
N VAL A 152 0.33 6.73 -21.06
CA VAL A 152 1.21 7.75 -20.49
C VAL A 152 1.96 7.18 -19.30
N PHE A 153 3.28 7.24 -19.35
CA PHE A 153 4.14 6.82 -18.26
C PHE A 153 4.36 7.96 -17.26
N ILE A 154 4.18 7.67 -15.97
CA ILE A 154 4.41 8.61 -14.88
C ILE A 154 5.66 8.17 -14.13
N ALA A 155 6.76 8.89 -14.33
CA ALA A 155 7.96 8.74 -13.53
C ALA A 155 7.69 9.31 -12.13
N SER A 156 7.58 8.42 -11.13
CA SER A 156 7.09 8.72 -9.79
C SER A 156 8.20 9.00 -8.78
N GLY A 157 9.43 8.61 -9.10
CA GLY A 157 10.59 8.79 -8.22
C GLY A 157 10.90 10.25 -7.92
N LYS A 158 11.57 10.52 -6.80
CA LYS A 158 12.09 11.87 -6.46
C LYS A 158 12.95 12.44 -7.58
N THR A 159 13.68 11.57 -8.24
CA THR A 159 14.46 11.84 -9.45
C THR A 159 13.89 11.03 -10.60
N MET A 160 14.20 11.44 -11.84
CA MET A 160 13.85 10.65 -13.02
C MET A 160 14.50 9.27 -12.89
N PRO A 161 13.73 8.17 -13.00
CA PRO A 161 14.28 6.83 -12.93
C PRO A 161 15.36 6.57 -13.98
N ALA A 162 16.34 5.74 -13.65
CA ALA A 162 17.45 5.41 -14.55
C ALA A 162 16.96 4.77 -15.85
N ARG A 163 15.88 3.99 -15.78
CA ARG A 163 15.24 3.35 -16.93
C ARG A 163 14.01 4.12 -17.36
N VAL A 164 14.15 4.97 -18.35
CA VAL A 164 13.02 5.71 -18.96
C VAL A 164 12.28 4.81 -19.94
N GLN A 165 10.96 4.93 -19.97
CA GLN A 165 10.10 4.17 -20.88
C GLN A 165 10.02 4.83 -22.26
N ASP A 166 9.84 4.02 -23.31
CA ASP A 166 9.52 4.52 -24.64
C ASP A 166 8.06 5.02 -24.68
N GLY A 167 7.85 6.22 -25.17
CA GLY A 167 6.52 6.83 -25.29
C GLY A 167 6.39 8.17 -24.57
N THR A 168 5.15 8.56 -24.29
CA THR A 168 4.90 9.79 -23.54
C THR A 168 5.21 9.58 -22.06
N VAL A 169 6.23 10.25 -21.57
CA VAL A 169 6.66 10.21 -20.16
C VAL A 169 6.47 11.58 -19.53
N VAL A 170 5.86 11.60 -18.35
CA VAL A 170 5.76 12.79 -17.50
C VAL A 170 6.41 12.52 -16.15
N HIS A 171 7.10 13.49 -15.59
CA HIS A 171 7.70 13.37 -14.26
C HIS A 171 6.79 14.03 -13.23
N VAL A 172 6.28 13.20 -12.31
CA VAL A 172 5.49 13.63 -11.18
C VAL A 172 6.07 12.96 -9.93
N PRO A 173 7.07 13.58 -9.28
CA PRO A 173 7.62 13.04 -8.05
C PRO A 173 6.52 12.79 -7.02
N TYR A 174 6.48 11.61 -6.42
CA TYR A 174 5.46 11.29 -5.43
C TYR A 174 5.44 12.27 -4.26
N THR A 175 6.61 12.83 -3.91
CA THR A 175 6.75 13.84 -2.86
C THR A 175 6.00 15.13 -3.14
N ASP A 176 5.78 15.46 -4.42
CA ASP A 176 5.06 16.66 -4.81
C ASP A 176 3.56 16.55 -4.54
N LEU A 177 3.05 15.32 -4.41
CA LEU A 177 1.64 15.01 -4.14
C LEU A 177 1.34 14.89 -2.64
N LEU A 178 2.37 14.90 -1.77
CA LEU A 178 2.25 14.75 -0.33
C LEU A 178 2.57 16.06 0.41
N ASN A 179 1.96 16.22 1.57
CA ASN A 179 2.36 17.19 2.59
C ASN A 179 3.60 16.68 3.34
N ALA A 180 4.21 17.55 4.14
CA ALA A 180 5.41 17.20 4.92
C ALA A 180 5.18 16.07 5.95
N ASP A 181 3.95 15.87 6.40
CA ASP A 181 3.53 14.82 7.32
C ASP A 181 3.19 13.48 6.63
N GLY A 182 3.37 13.39 5.31
CA GLY A 182 3.07 12.21 4.52
C GLY A 182 1.58 12.05 4.16
N THR A 183 0.73 13.02 4.49
CA THR A 183 -0.66 12.99 4.03
C THR A 183 -0.78 13.48 2.59
N PRO A 184 -1.73 12.98 1.78
CA PRO A 184 -2.00 13.54 0.47
C PRO A 184 -2.37 15.02 0.55
N LYS A 185 -1.89 15.83 -0.38
CA LYS A 185 -2.32 17.21 -0.53
C LYS A 185 -3.81 17.30 -0.85
N ALA A 186 -4.38 18.49 -0.71
CA ALA A 186 -5.77 18.73 -1.10
C ALA A 186 -6.00 18.39 -2.58
N ALA A 187 -7.15 17.79 -2.90
CA ALA A 187 -7.47 17.34 -4.25
C ALA A 187 -7.28 18.42 -5.33
N LYS A 188 -7.57 19.69 -5.01
CA LYS A 188 -7.34 20.84 -5.91
C LYS A 188 -5.85 21.01 -6.23
N ASP A 189 -4.97 20.88 -5.24
CA ASP A 189 -3.54 21.08 -5.42
C ASP A 189 -2.93 19.91 -6.21
N ILE A 190 -3.35 18.68 -5.91
CA ILE A 190 -2.98 17.49 -6.69
C ILE A 190 -3.42 17.67 -8.14
N TRP A 191 -4.65 18.09 -8.37
CA TRP A 191 -5.18 18.37 -9.71
C TRP A 191 -4.32 19.38 -10.47
N ASN A 192 -3.94 20.47 -9.82
CA ASN A 192 -3.11 21.52 -10.44
C ASN A 192 -1.72 20.98 -10.81
N ILE A 193 -1.10 20.17 -9.93
CA ILE A 193 0.20 19.54 -10.18
C ILE A 193 0.11 18.59 -11.38
N LEU A 194 -0.87 17.71 -11.40
CA LEU A 194 -1.06 16.73 -12.49
C LEU A 194 -1.36 17.42 -13.83
N THR A 195 -2.21 18.45 -13.82
CA THR A 195 -2.53 19.24 -15.03
C THR A 195 -1.30 19.97 -15.56
N LYS A 196 -0.51 20.60 -14.68
CA LYS A 196 0.73 21.30 -15.06
C LYS A 196 1.76 20.34 -15.62
N ALA A 197 1.83 19.12 -15.09
CA ALA A 197 2.70 18.07 -15.60
C ALA A 197 2.21 17.47 -16.93
N GLY A 198 0.99 17.80 -17.36
CA GLY A 198 0.42 17.26 -18.60
C GLY A 198 -0.19 15.86 -18.48
N VAL A 199 -0.57 15.43 -17.25
CA VAL A 199 -1.23 14.14 -17.05
C VAL A 199 -2.68 14.21 -17.54
N PRO A 200 -3.06 13.46 -18.58
CA PRO A 200 -4.41 13.50 -19.13
C PRO A 200 -5.41 12.78 -18.20
N ARG A 201 -6.64 13.27 -18.18
CA ARG A 201 -7.72 12.65 -17.39
C ARG A 201 -8.08 11.24 -17.90
N TYR A 202 -8.07 11.06 -19.21
CA TYR A 202 -8.42 9.82 -19.88
C TYR A 202 -7.18 9.27 -20.60
N ALA A 203 -6.41 8.49 -19.87
CA ALA A 203 -5.23 7.78 -20.35
C ALA A 203 -5.08 6.48 -19.58
N GLU A 204 -4.36 5.52 -20.16
CA GLU A 204 -3.79 4.41 -19.42
C GLU A 204 -2.53 4.95 -18.74
N LEU A 205 -2.60 5.20 -17.43
CA LEU A 205 -1.51 5.75 -16.65
C LEU A 205 -0.64 4.60 -16.10
N VAL A 206 0.63 4.62 -16.41
CA VAL A 206 1.58 3.60 -15.93
C VAL A 206 2.62 4.28 -15.03
N CYS A 207 2.45 4.15 -13.72
CA CYS A 207 3.40 4.66 -12.74
C CYS A 207 4.63 3.77 -12.69
N PHE A 208 5.82 4.37 -12.66
CA PHE A 208 7.08 3.64 -12.52
C PHE A 208 8.12 4.47 -11.75
N ALA A 209 9.04 3.77 -11.09
CA ALA A 209 10.17 4.34 -10.36
C ALA A 209 11.23 3.25 -10.17
N ASP A 210 12.43 3.63 -9.73
CA ASP A 210 13.47 2.66 -9.34
C ASP A 210 13.07 1.88 -8.07
N ASP A 211 12.30 2.52 -7.15
CA ASP A 211 11.59 1.83 -6.06
C ASP A 211 10.09 1.74 -6.40
N SER A 212 9.57 0.52 -6.49
CA SER A 212 8.15 0.26 -6.76
C SER A 212 7.20 0.89 -5.73
N GLY A 213 7.67 1.14 -4.50
CA GLY A 213 6.90 1.85 -3.48
C GLY A 213 6.63 3.31 -3.85
N GLU A 214 7.59 4.00 -4.47
CA GLU A 214 7.41 5.37 -4.96
C GLU A 214 6.35 5.43 -6.08
N ALA A 215 6.37 4.46 -6.98
CA ALA A 215 5.33 4.32 -8.02
C ALA A 215 3.97 3.99 -7.42
N ALA A 216 3.94 3.17 -6.36
CA ALA A 216 2.72 2.82 -5.65
C ALA A 216 2.08 4.03 -4.94
N VAL A 217 2.85 5.01 -4.45
CA VAL A 217 2.29 6.25 -3.89
C VAL A 217 1.48 7.00 -4.95
N ASN A 218 2.04 7.19 -6.15
CA ASN A 218 1.31 7.84 -7.24
C ASN A 218 0.06 7.04 -7.63
N TYR A 219 0.15 5.70 -7.68
CA TYR A 219 -1.00 4.84 -7.91
C TYR A 219 -2.13 5.12 -6.91
N VAL A 220 -1.84 5.11 -5.61
CA VAL A 220 -2.84 5.36 -4.56
C VAL A 220 -3.47 6.74 -4.73
N ILE A 221 -2.67 7.77 -4.96
CA ILE A 221 -3.16 9.15 -5.10
C ILE A 221 -4.02 9.31 -6.36
N LEU A 222 -3.57 8.79 -7.50
CA LEU A 222 -4.35 8.83 -8.74
C LEU A 222 -5.68 8.09 -8.61
N LYS A 223 -5.68 6.98 -7.88
CA LYS A 223 -6.90 6.23 -7.55
C LYS A 223 -7.85 7.07 -6.70
N LEU A 224 -7.36 7.74 -5.65
CA LEU A 224 -8.15 8.67 -4.83
C LEU A 224 -8.71 9.84 -5.65
N MET A 225 -7.96 10.29 -6.66
CA MET A 225 -8.40 11.32 -7.61
C MET A 225 -9.41 10.80 -8.65
N GLY A 226 -9.71 9.51 -8.67
CA GLY A 226 -10.68 8.86 -9.55
C GLY A 226 -10.22 8.74 -11.00
N TYR A 227 -8.92 8.54 -11.25
CA TYR A 227 -8.44 8.17 -12.58
C TYR A 227 -8.89 6.73 -12.91
N PRO A 228 -9.37 6.47 -14.15
CA PRO A 228 -10.06 5.22 -14.44
C PRO A 228 -9.13 4.03 -14.73
N ASP A 229 -7.93 4.27 -15.25
CA ASP A 229 -7.00 3.22 -15.68
C ASP A 229 -5.58 3.55 -15.22
N ILE A 230 -5.18 2.94 -14.12
CA ILE A 230 -3.89 3.18 -13.48
C ILE A 230 -3.19 1.83 -13.27
N LYS A 231 -1.93 1.78 -13.64
CA LYS A 231 -1.07 0.61 -13.48
C LYS A 231 0.25 0.99 -12.82
N VAL A 232 0.91 0.01 -12.26
CA VAL A 232 2.28 0.15 -11.73
C VAL A 232 3.18 -0.83 -12.46
N LEU A 233 4.23 -0.31 -13.07
CA LEU A 233 5.30 -1.11 -13.66
C LEU A 233 6.29 -1.47 -12.56
N VAL A 234 6.42 -2.75 -12.26
CA VAL A 234 7.42 -3.29 -11.33
C VAL A 234 8.64 -3.69 -12.13
N MET A 235 9.78 -3.07 -11.83
CA MET A 235 11.06 -3.32 -12.50
C MET A 235 11.98 -4.20 -11.66
#